data_aae156d80b08b0daea3e3fc3ac1ed2f6
#
_entry.id   aae156d80b08b0daea3e3fc3ac1ed2f6
#
_cell.length_a   1.000
_cell.length_b   1.000
_cell.length_c   1.000
_cell.angle_alpha   90.00
_cell.angle_beta   90.00
_cell.angle_gamma   90.00
#
_symmetry.space_group_name_H-M   'P 1'
#
loop_
_entity.id
_entity.type
_entity.pdbx_description
1 polymer ?
#
loop_
_entity_poly.entity_id
_entity_poly.type
_entity_poly.pdbx_seq_one_letter_code
_entity_poly.pdbx_strand_id
1 'polypeptide(L)'
;MSIKPVNLQEKFDSFSEFWNPKIVGELNGQHVKIAKFKDEFISHQHDDEDELFLVIEGKIKIELKNESHEVNAGEFIIVPRGTLHKPSAIGEAKVLMFEPKSTLNTGNTENEFTVRKLDEI
;
A
#
# COMPACT_ATOMS: atom_id res chain seq x y z
N MET A 1 9.60 -14.20 20.21
CA MET A 1 9.46 -13.98 18.75
C MET A 1 9.66 -15.30 18.03
N SER A 2 8.76 -15.66 17.15
CA SER A 2 8.91 -16.86 16.33
C SER A 2 9.31 -16.45 14.91
N ILE A 3 10.20 -17.24 14.30
CA ILE A 3 10.65 -17.01 12.94
C ILE A 3 9.86 -17.95 12.04
N LYS A 4 8.96 -17.39 11.25
CA LYS A 4 8.08 -18.18 10.36
C LYS A 4 7.95 -17.50 9.01
N PRO A 5 7.83 -18.28 7.94
CA PRO A 5 7.44 -17.70 6.65
C PRO A 5 6.06 -17.06 6.75
N VAL A 6 5.87 -15.97 6.06
CA VAL A 6 4.54 -15.34 5.89
C VAL A 6 4.01 -15.78 4.54
N ASN A 7 2.86 -16.45 4.54
CA ASN A 7 2.20 -16.86 3.31
C ASN A 7 1.23 -15.74 2.90
N LEU A 8 1.59 -15.02 1.84
CA LEU A 8 0.80 -13.87 1.39
C LEU A 8 -0.61 -14.26 0.94
N GLN A 9 -0.74 -15.40 0.26
CA GLN A 9 -2.05 -15.88 -0.19
C GLN A 9 -3.00 -16.08 1.00
N GLU A 10 -2.53 -16.75 2.06
CA GLU A 10 -3.32 -16.95 3.26
C GLU A 10 -3.71 -15.62 3.92
N LYS A 11 -2.76 -14.69 3.97
CA LYS A 11 -3.02 -13.37 4.57
C LYS A 11 -4.06 -12.59 3.77
N PHE A 12 -3.95 -12.56 2.46
CA PHE A 12 -4.95 -11.90 1.61
C PHE A 12 -6.32 -12.56 1.74
N ASP A 13 -6.38 -13.88 1.89
CA ASP A 13 -7.64 -14.61 2.05
C ASP A 13 -8.33 -14.33 3.39
N SER A 14 -7.62 -13.78 4.37
CA SER A 14 -8.14 -13.57 5.72
C SER A 14 -8.96 -12.29 5.90
N PHE A 15 -9.00 -11.41 4.90
CA PHE A 15 -9.77 -10.17 4.99
C PHE A 15 -10.39 -9.80 3.64
N SER A 16 -11.40 -8.95 3.68
CA SER A 16 -12.13 -8.55 2.47
C SER A 16 -12.18 -7.03 2.23
N GLU A 17 -11.75 -6.22 3.21
CA GLU A 17 -11.81 -4.76 3.08
C GLU A 17 -10.86 -4.25 2.01
N PHE A 18 -11.26 -3.19 1.32
CA PHE A 18 -10.41 -2.48 0.38
C PHE A 18 -9.85 -1.22 1.03
N TRP A 19 -8.66 -0.82 0.59
CA TRP A 19 -7.97 0.40 1.06
C TRP A 19 -7.74 0.42 2.57
N ASN A 20 -7.59 -0.75 3.16
CA ASN A 20 -7.38 -0.92 4.60
C ASN A 20 -6.15 -1.81 4.81
N PRO A 21 -4.94 -1.22 4.83
CA PRO A 21 -3.72 -2.02 4.92
C PRO A 21 -3.64 -2.85 6.20
N LYS A 22 -3.08 -4.03 6.07
CA LYS A 22 -2.81 -4.94 7.19
C LYS A 22 -1.31 -5.09 7.35
N ILE A 23 -0.82 -5.07 8.58
CA ILE A 23 0.60 -5.26 8.88
C ILE A 23 0.87 -6.75 8.94
N VAL A 24 1.81 -7.24 8.13
CA VAL A 24 2.20 -8.66 8.13
C VAL A 24 3.64 -8.88 8.58
N GLY A 25 4.40 -7.83 8.78
CA GLY A 25 5.78 -7.93 9.27
C GLY A 25 6.37 -6.57 9.57
N GLU A 26 7.48 -6.60 10.30
CA GLU A 26 8.23 -5.39 10.64
C GLU A 26 9.72 -5.71 10.62
N LEU A 27 10.51 -4.80 10.05
CA LEU A 27 11.97 -4.88 10.07
C LEU A 27 12.56 -3.49 10.00
N ASN A 28 13.59 -3.24 10.81
CA ASN A 28 14.36 -1.97 10.78
C ASN A 28 13.49 -0.70 10.84
N GLY A 29 12.41 -0.73 11.65
CA GLY A 29 11.50 0.42 11.76
C GLY A 29 10.55 0.57 10.59
N GLN A 30 10.51 -0.39 9.70
CA GLN A 30 9.62 -0.41 8.53
C GLN A 30 8.54 -1.46 8.72
N HIS A 31 7.37 -1.21 8.15
CA HIS A 31 6.30 -2.20 8.08
C HIS A 31 6.25 -2.85 6.70
N VAL A 32 6.04 -4.16 6.69
CA VAL A 32 5.55 -4.87 5.51
C VAL A 32 4.04 -4.91 5.65
N LYS A 33 3.34 -4.28 4.72
CA LYS A 33 1.87 -4.19 4.73
C LYS A 33 1.33 -4.83 3.46
N ILE A 34 0.11 -5.34 3.55
CA ILE A 34 -0.64 -5.77 2.38
C ILE A 34 -1.99 -5.09 2.36
N ALA A 35 -2.49 -4.82 1.17
CA ALA A 35 -3.81 -4.22 1.01
C ALA A 35 -4.45 -4.70 -0.28
N LYS A 36 -5.77 -4.72 -0.27
CA LYS A 36 -6.57 -4.90 -1.48
C LYS A 36 -6.97 -3.54 -2.00
N PHE A 37 -6.72 -3.29 -3.27
CA PHE A 37 -7.09 -2.06 -3.95
C PHE A 37 -8.27 -2.34 -4.86
N LYS A 38 -9.18 -1.38 -4.94
CA LYS A 38 -10.31 -1.44 -5.87
C LYS A 38 -10.62 -0.03 -6.34
N ASP A 39 -10.66 0.17 -7.65
CA ASP A 39 -10.95 1.45 -8.28
C ASP A 39 -10.00 2.55 -7.79
N GLU A 40 -10.48 3.75 -7.56
CA GLU A 40 -9.63 4.90 -7.23
C GLU A 40 -9.48 5.12 -5.74
N PHE A 41 -8.26 5.48 -5.34
CA PHE A 41 -7.99 6.05 -4.04
C PHE A 41 -7.95 7.57 -4.16
N ILE A 42 -7.41 8.26 -3.16
CA ILE A 42 -7.30 9.72 -3.16
C ILE A 42 -5.90 10.16 -3.58
N SER A 43 -5.82 11.37 -4.11
CA SER A 43 -4.54 12.03 -4.34
C SER A 43 -3.99 12.52 -3.00
N HIS A 44 -2.76 12.14 -2.67
CA HIS A 44 -2.14 12.47 -1.39
C HIS A 44 -0.62 12.43 -1.49
N GLN A 45 0.06 12.89 -0.45
CA GLN A 45 1.51 12.77 -0.35
C GLN A 45 1.92 12.46 1.09
N HIS A 46 3.08 11.84 1.23
CA HIS A 46 3.72 11.61 2.52
C HIS A 46 4.93 12.54 2.60
N ASP A 47 4.96 13.43 3.58
CA ASP A 47 6.02 14.44 3.66
C ASP A 47 7.36 13.84 4.09
N ASP A 48 7.33 12.79 4.90
CA ASP A 48 8.51 12.22 5.53
C ASP A 48 8.82 10.77 5.17
N GLU A 49 7.97 10.12 4.38
CA GLU A 49 8.13 8.69 4.10
C GLU A 49 8.18 8.41 2.60
N ASP A 50 9.15 7.58 2.20
CA ASP A 50 9.15 6.94 0.88
C ASP A 50 8.25 5.71 0.97
N GLU A 51 7.61 5.36 -0.14
CA GLU A 51 6.64 4.26 -0.16
C GLU A 51 6.91 3.34 -1.34
N LEU A 52 6.99 2.03 -1.08
CA LEU A 52 7.14 1.03 -2.13
C LEU A 52 5.81 0.28 -2.30
N PHE A 53 5.35 0.15 -3.54
CA PHE A 53 4.21 -0.67 -3.92
C PHE A 53 4.68 -1.82 -4.81
N LEU A 54 4.48 -3.05 -4.36
CA LEU A 54 4.74 -4.25 -5.16
C LEU A 54 3.40 -4.91 -5.47
N VAL A 55 3.07 -5.04 -6.74
CA VAL A 55 1.82 -5.68 -7.15
C VAL A 55 1.97 -7.19 -7.12
N ILE A 56 1.14 -7.84 -6.32
CA ILE A 56 1.12 -9.31 -6.20
C ILE A 56 0.14 -9.91 -7.22
N GLU A 57 -1.01 -9.26 -7.39
CA GLU A 57 -2.04 -9.72 -8.31
C GLU A 57 -2.81 -8.53 -8.86
N GLY A 58 -3.16 -8.58 -10.14
CA GLY A 58 -3.88 -7.50 -10.80
C GLY A 58 -2.95 -6.44 -11.36
N LYS A 59 -3.45 -5.23 -11.48
CA LYS A 59 -2.73 -4.09 -12.05
C LYS A 59 -3.16 -2.83 -11.33
N ILE A 60 -2.19 -1.98 -10.98
CA ILE A 60 -2.46 -0.67 -10.41
C ILE A 60 -1.92 0.43 -11.32
N LYS A 61 -2.36 1.65 -11.06
CA LYS A 61 -1.88 2.85 -11.72
C LYS A 61 -1.55 3.87 -10.66
N ILE A 62 -0.38 4.48 -10.78
CA ILE A 62 0.04 5.58 -9.91
C ILE A 62 0.04 6.84 -10.78
N GLU A 63 -0.88 7.75 -10.50
CA GLU A 63 -0.97 9.02 -11.20
C GLU A 63 -0.15 10.07 -10.46
N LEU A 64 0.73 10.72 -11.19
CA LEU A 64 1.55 11.84 -10.73
C LEU A 64 1.07 13.11 -11.42
N LYS A 65 1.67 14.26 -11.12
CA LYS A 65 1.21 15.55 -11.65
C LYS A 65 1.19 15.60 -13.18
N ASN A 66 2.25 15.11 -13.83
CA ASN A 66 2.41 15.22 -15.28
C ASN A 66 2.56 13.86 -15.98
N GLU A 67 2.43 12.77 -15.26
CA GLU A 67 2.59 11.42 -15.82
C GLU A 67 1.85 10.41 -14.96
N SER A 68 1.70 9.21 -15.49
CA SER A 68 1.15 8.11 -14.72
C SER A 68 1.89 6.83 -15.12
N HIS A 69 1.92 5.86 -14.21
CA HIS A 69 2.58 4.60 -14.42
C HIS A 69 1.65 3.45 -14.09
N GLU A 70 1.55 2.49 -15.00
CA GLU A 70 0.90 1.22 -14.71
C GLU A 70 1.94 0.28 -14.10
N VAL A 71 1.54 -0.44 -13.07
CA VAL A 71 2.39 -1.43 -12.38
C VAL A 71 1.65 -2.76 -12.43
N ASN A 72 2.27 -3.74 -13.08
CA ASN A 72 1.70 -5.07 -13.25
C ASN A 72 2.15 -6.02 -12.15
N ALA A 73 1.47 -7.16 -12.04
CA ALA A 73 1.87 -8.20 -11.10
C ALA A 73 3.35 -8.55 -11.28
N GLY A 74 4.09 -8.62 -10.18
CA GLY A 74 5.53 -8.87 -10.17
C GLY A 74 6.40 -7.62 -10.34
N GLU A 75 5.77 -6.44 -10.52
CA GLU A 75 6.48 -5.17 -10.63
C GLU A 75 6.29 -4.34 -9.39
N PHE A 76 7.25 -3.47 -9.09
CA PHE A 76 7.09 -2.50 -8.00
C PHE A 76 7.43 -1.10 -8.48
N ILE A 77 6.92 -0.11 -7.74
CA ILE A 77 7.25 1.29 -7.92
C ILE A 77 7.56 1.91 -6.56
N ILE A 78 8.53 2.81 -6.52
CA ILE A 78 8.85 3.56 -5.30
C ILE A 78 8.39 4.99 -5.52
N VAL A 79 7.55 5.47 -4.62
CA VAL A 79 7.09 6.86 -4.59
C VAL A 79 7.88 7.59 -3.51
N PRO A 80 8.77 8.51 -3.89
CA PRO A 80 9.57 9.26 -2.91
C PRO A 80 8.70 10.17 -2.05
N ARG A 81 9.18 10.47 -0.86
CA ARG A 81 8.55 11.46 0.03
C ARG A 81 8.31 12.78 -0.70
N GLY A 82 7.23 13.46 -0.33
CA GLY A 82 6.89 14.74 -0.93
C GLY A 82 6.29 14.67 -2.33
N THR A 83 6.05 13.48 -2.85
CA THR A 83 5.48 13.28 -4.18
C THR A 83 3.97 13.10 -4.09
N LEU A 84 3.22 14.05 -4.67
CA LEU A 84 1.77 13.93 -4.77
C LEU A 84 1.43 12.80 -5.74
N HIS A 85 0.62 11.84 -5.29
CA HIS A 85 0.27 10.68 -6.11
C HIS A 85 -1.13 10.19 -5.81
N LYS A 86 -1.75 9.58 -6.81
CA LYS A 86 -3.08 8.99 -6.69
C LYS A 86 -3.02 7.54 -7.15
N PRO A 87 -3.06 6.58 -6.22
CA PRO A 87 -3.13 5.16 -6.59
C PRO A 87 -4.54 4.78 -7.02
N SER A 88 -4.63 3.85 -7.95
CA SER A 88 -5.89 3.23 -8.34
C SER A 88 -5.62 1.81 -8.81
N ALA A 89 -6.64 0.95 -8.73
CA ALA A 89 -6.57 -0.38 -9.31
C ALA A 89 -7.45 -0.40 -10.56
N ILE A 90 -7.04 -1.19 -11.55
CA ILE A 90 -7.87 -1.48 -12.70
C ILE A 90 -8.69 -2.71 -12.31
N GLY A 91 -9.92 -2.47 -11.82
CA GLY A 91 -10.70 -3.48 -11.13
C GLY A 91 -10.18 -3.66 -9.70
N GLU A 92 -9.72 -4.85 -9.36
CA GLU A 92 -9.17 -5.17 -8.03
C GLU A 92 -7.71 -5.59 -8.16
N ALA A 93 -6.92 -5.26 -7.15
CA ALA A 93 -5.51 -5.65 -7.09
C ALA A 93 -5.12 -6.01 -5.66
N LYS A 94 -4.09 -6.86 -5.54
CA LYS A 94 -3.45 -7.21 -4.28
C LYS A 94 -2.05 -6.63 -4.30
N VAL A 95 -1.73 -5.83 -3.27
CA VAL A 95 -0.50 -5.03 -3.23
C VAL A 95 0.21 -5.25 -1.90
N LEU A 96 1.53 -5.39 -1.98
CA LEU A 96 2.39 -5.36 -0.81
C LEU A 96 3.07 -3.99 -0.77
N MET A 97 3.05 -3.36 0.40
CA MET A 97 3.72 -2.07 0.62
C MET A 97 4.81 -2.25 1.66
N PHE A 98 5.94 -1.58 1.41
CA PHE A 98 7.06 -1.54 2.34
C PHE A 98 7.34 -0.06 2.62
N GLU A 99 7.21 0.34 3.89
CA GLU A 99 7.26 1.76 4.25
C GLU A 99 7.55 1.94 5.74
N PRO A 100 8.05 3.10 6.17
CA PRO A 100 8.24 3.37 7.59
C PRO A 100 6.93 3.19 8.35
N LYS A 101 7.01 2.68 9.57
CA LYS A 101 5.81 2.43 10.37
C LYS A 101 5.05 3.69 10.79
N SER A 102 5.66 4.87 10.61
CA SER A 102 5.00 6.16 10.81
C SER A 102 4.02 6.54 9.70
N THR A 103 4.02 5.81 8.59
CA THR A 103 3.24 6.16 7.40
C THR A 103 1.74 6.00 7.62
N LEU A 104 0.98 7.10 7.43
CA LEU A 104 -0.48 7.07 7.43
C LEU A 104 -0.96 6.81 6.00
N ASN A 105 -1.93 5.93 5.83
CA ASN A 105 -2.36 5.49 4.48
C ASN A 105 -2.83 6.63 3.55
N THR A 106 -3.37 7.69 4.10
CA THR A 106 -3.81 8.87 3.34
C THR A 106 -2.82 10.02 3.39
N GLY A 107 -1.60 9.79 3.89
CA GLY A 107 -0.56 10.82 3.98
C GLY A 107 -0.99 11.99 4.83
N ASN A 108 -0.81 13.21 4.31
CA ASN A 108 -1.18 14.43 4.99
C ASN A 108 -2.64 14.86 4.72
N THR A 109 -3.44 14.02 4.11
CA THR A 109 -4.87 14.27 3.85
C THR A 109 -5.71 13.36 4.75
N GLU A 110 -6.66 13.92 5.50
CA GLU A 110 -7.61 13.15 6.28
C GLU A 110 -8.96 13.12 5.59
N ASN A 111 -9.53 11.92 5.45
CA ASN A 111 -10.88 11.75 4.89
C ASN A 111 -11.44 10.39 5.31
N GLU A 112 -12.51 9.96 4.64
CA GLU A 112 -13.19 8.69 4.95
C GLU A 112 -12.32 7.45 4.75
N PHE A 113 -11.26 7.52 3.94
CA PHE A 113 -10.33 6.40 3.74
C PHE A 113 -9.24 6.30 4.80
N THR A 114 -9.08 7.30 5.66
CA THR A 114 -7.99 7.33 6.64
C THR A 114 -8.16 6.23 7.69
N VAL A 115 -7.13 5.40 7.86
CA VAL A 115 -7.08 4.35 8.87
C VAL A 115 -5.88 4.60 9.78
N ARG A 116 -6.12 5.04 11.02
CA ARG A 116 -5.02 5.40 11.94
C ARG A 116 -4.42 4.21 12.64
N LYS A 117 -5.21 3.17 12.92
CA LYS A 117 -4.72 1.97 13.59
C LYS A 117 -4.94 0.78 12.66
N LEU A 118 -3.84 0.25 12.15
CA LEU A 118 -3.88 -0.91 11.26
C LEU A 118 -3.89 -2.21 12.06
N ASP A 119 -4.63 -3.20 11.56
CA ASP A 119 -4.62 -4.53 12.13
C ASP A 119 -3.31 -5.24 11.75
N GLU A 120 -2.76 -5.95 12.73
CA GLU A 120 -1.67 -6.90 12.49
C GLU A 120 -2.28 -8.29 12.29
N ILE A 121 -1.91 -8.94 11.24
CA ILE A 121 -2.48 -10.24 10.91
C ILE A 121 -1.43 -11.36 10.68
#